data_2e4e6a33d2f544e74ecd522c201628ec
#
_entry.id   2e4e6a33d2f544e74ecd522c201628ec
#
_cell.length_a   1.000
_cell.length_b   1.000
_cell.length_c   1.000
_cell.angle_alpha   90.00
_cell.angle_beta   90.00
_cell.angle_gamma   90.00
#
_symmetry.space_group_name_H-M   'P 1'
#
loop_
_entity.id
_entity.type
_entity.pdbx_description
1 polymer ?
#
loop_
_entity_poly.entity_id
_entity_poly.type
_entity_poly.pdbx_seq_one_letter_code
_entity_poly.pdbx_strand_id
1 'polypeptide(L)'
;MMYNKYIYFMNKGWIMENRKCIAVLTEKPSLDYQSGILKGIYRSAFSHDTNVAVFCVTSTRSDEAYQIGEMVIFSLLGDYSRFSGVIYLPDTIDYSMRDTLITEKLIAASRKIKIPVVTIDGNYDEFPCFLSDDSEPIQFLVDHLSAGHGCKDIAFVT
;
A
#
# COMPACT_ATOMS: atom_id res chain seq x y z
N MET A 1 -16.40 24.05 1.95
CA MET A 1 -16.49 22.62 1.68
C MET A 1 -15.48 22.33 0.57
N MET A 2 -14.22 22.09 0.95
CA MET A 2 -13.11 21.91 0.00
C MET A 2 -12.88 20.43 -0.22
N TYR A 3 -13.21 19.94 -1.40
CA TYR A 3 -12.76 18.63 -1.86
C TYR A 3 -11.31 18.76 -2.31
N ASN A 4 -10.38 18.26 -1.50
CA ASN A 4 -9.00 18.14 -1.89
C ASN A 4 -8.85 16.95 -2.85
N LYS A 5 -8.91 17.24 -4.15
CA LYS A 5 -8.54 16.28 -5.19
C LYS A 5 -7.03 16.14 -5.22
N TYR A 6 -6.48 15.17 -4.53
CA TYR A 6 -5.10 14.75 -4.78
C TYR A 6 -5.05 13.69 -5.90
N ILE A 7 -5.43 14.10 -7.10
CA ILE A 7 -4.97 13.43 -8.30
C ILE A 7 -3.76 14.25 -8.75
N TYR A 8 -2.56 13.79 -8.46
CA TYR A 8 -1.36 14.34 -9.06
C TYR A 8 -1.31 13.92 -10.53
N PHE A 9 -2.03 14.66 -11.39
CA PHE A 9 -1.68 14.69 -12.80
C PHE A 9 -0.37 15.45 -12.91
N MET A 10 0.72 14.73 -12.99
CA MET A 10 1.96 15.35 -13.42
C MET A 10 1.77 15.89 -14.84
N ASN A 11 1.91 17.19 -14.97
CA ASN A 11 1.85 17.93 -16.22
C ASN A 11 2.76 17.26 -17.28
N LYS A 12 2.34 17.24 -18.53
CA LYS A 12 2.96 16.58 -19.69
C LYS A 12 4.46 16.87 -19.93
N GLY A 13 5.14 17.62 -19.07
CA GLY A 13 6.54 18.00 -19.23
C GLY A 13 7.55 17.21 -18.37
N TRP A 14 7.10 16.28 -17.51
CA TRP A 14 7.99 15.60 -16.57
C TRP A 14 7.96 14.06 -16.66
N ILE A 15 7.22 13.47 -17.58
CA ILE A 15 7.44 12.08 -17.94
C ILE A 15 8.70 12.08 -18.83
N MET A 16 9.85 11.93 -18.24
CA MET A 16 11.06 11.64 -19.02
C MET A 16 10.82 10.28 -19.67
N GLU A 17 10.63 10.31 -20.98
CA GLU A 17 10.57 9.11 -21.82
C GLU A 17 11.77 8.23 -21.45
N ASN A 18 11.52 7.02 -20.95
CA ASN A 18 12.44 5.97 -20.53
C ASN A 18 12.72 5.79 -19.03
N ARG A 19 12.10 6.50 -18.09
CA ARG A 19 12.24 6.15 -16.68
C ARG A 19 11.32 4.99 -16.31
N LYS A 20 11.86 4.04 -15.55
CA LYS A 20 11.03 3.01 -14.89
C LYS A 20 9.97 3.68 -14.02
N CYS A 21 8.83 3.04 -13.88
CA CYS A 21 7.76 3.51 -13.00
C CYS A 21 7.26 2.34 -12.14
N ILE A 22 7.16 2.55 -10.85
CA ILE A 22 6.58 1.59 -9.90
C ILE A 22 5.19 2.07 -9.53
N ALA A 23 4.20 1.17 -9.56
CA ALA A 23 2.87 1.41 -9.02
C ALA A 23 2.84 1.09 -7.53
N VAL A 24 2.22 1.94 -6.73
CA VAL A 24 1.95 1.69 -5.31
C VAL A 24 0.45 1.71 -5.09
N LEU A 25 -0.08 0.62 -4.54
CA LEU A 25 -1.51 0.47 -4.22
C LEU A 25 -1.68 0.59 -2.71
N THR A 26 -2.48 1.56 -2.25
CA THR A 26 -2.72 1.82 -0.84
C THR A 26 -4.06 2.52 -0.63
N GLU A 27 -4.53 2.59 0.61
CA GLU A 27 -5.64 3.44 1.04
C GLU A 27 -5.12 4.60 1.88
N LYS A 28 -5.82 5.73 1.87
CA LYS A 28 -5.57 6.91 2.74
C LYS A 28 -4.08 7.27 2.90
N PRO A 29 -3.39 7.64 1.84
CA PRO A 29 -1.93 7.85 1.85
C PRO A 29 -1.45 8.98 2.79
N SER A 30 -2.38 9.75 3.34
CA SER A 30 -2.10 10.85 4.29
C SER A 30 -2.00 10.41 5.75
N LEU A 31 -2.38 9.18 6.09
CA LEU A 31 -2.22 8.66 7.44
C LEU A 31 -0.73 8.39 7.74
N ASP A 32 -0.35 8.49 9.01
CA ASP A 32 1.05 8.46 9.43
C ASP A 32 1.79 7.20 8.98
N TYR A 33 1.17 6.04 9.13
CA TYR A 33 1.72 4.76 8.71
C TYR A 33 1.99 4.73 7.20
N GLN A 34 0.96 4.94 6.37
CA GLN A 34 1.09 4.94 4.91
C GLN A 34 2.05 6.03 4.42
N SER A 35 1.97 7.22 5.02
CA SER A 35 2.87 8.34 4.72
C SER A 35 4.33 8.00 5.01
N GLY A 36 4.60 7.27 6.10
CA GLY A 36 5.93 6.77 6.46
C GLY A 36 6.49 5.83 5.39
N ILE A 37 5.70 4.84 5.01
CA ILE A 37 6.07 3.87 3.95
C ILE A 37 6.32 4.59 2.62
N LEU A 38 5.40 5.45 2.21
CA LEU A 38 5.52 6.20 0.95
C LEU A 38 6.79 7.06 0.92
N LYS A 39 7.15 7.71 2.04
CA LYS A 39 8.42 8.46 2.13
C LYS A 39 9.64 7.57 1.88
N GLY A 40 9.63 6.34 2.43
CA GLY A 40 10.69 5.35 2.18
C GLY A 40 10.76 4.96 0.70
N ILE A 41 9.60 4.64 0.12
CA ILE A 41 9.49 4.28 -1.31
C ILE A 41 9.99 5.42 -2.20
N TYR A 42 9.57 6.67 -1.95
CA TYR A 42 10.01 7.83 -2.74
C TYR A 42 11.52 8.08 -2.65
N ARG A 43 12.10 7.96 -1.45
CA ARG A 43 13.56 8.12 -1.28
C ARG A 43 14.33 7.07 -2.08
N SER A 44 13.90 5.81 -1.98
CA SER A 44 14.52 4.71 -2.73
C SER A 44 14.34 4.88 -4.25
N ALA A 45 13.12 5.17 -4.70
CA ALA A 45 12.84 5.37 -6.11
C ALA A 45 13.64 6.53 -6.71
N PHE A 46 13.76 7.64 -5.97
CA PHE A 46 14.55 8.79 -6.40
C PHE A 46 16.03 8.43 -6.57
N SER A 47 16.62 7.67 -5.63
CA SER A 47 18.03 7.24 -5.71
C SER A 47 18.29 6.26 -6.86
N HIS A 48 17.25 5.62 -7.39
CA HIS A 48 17.32 4.67 -8.51
C HIS A 48 16.74 5.21 -9.82
N ASP A 49 16.56 6.53 -9.93
CA ASP A 49 16.01 7.19 -11.11
C ASP A 49 14.67 6.59 -11.58
N THR A 50 13.80 6.26 -10.63
CA THR A 50 12.54 5.55 -10.85
C THR A 50 11.36 6.45 -10.45
N ASN A 51 10.33 6.51 -11.29
CA ASN A 51 9.09 7.19 -10.98
C ASN A 51 8.20 6.31 -10.08
N VAL A 52 7.35 6.97 -9.29
CA VAL A 52 6.35 6.30 -8.45
C VAL A 52 4.97 6.86 -8.80
N ALA A 53 4.04 5.97 -9.12
CA ALA A 53 2.64 6.28 -9.31
C ALA A 53 1.85 5.67 -8.15
N VAL A 54 1.23 6.51 -7.31
CA VAL A 54 0.41 6.05 -6.19
C VAL A 54 -1.04 6.00 -6.60
N PHE A 55 -1.64 4.84 -6.46
CA PHE A 55 -3.06 4.57 -6.65
C PHE A 55 -3.68 4.37 -5.29
N CYS A 56 -4.58 5.26 -4.92
CA CYS A 56 -5.17 5.24 -3.59
C CYS A 56 -6.70 5.22 -3.64
N VAL A 57 -7.26 4.46 -2.72
CA VAL A 57 -8.66 4.53 -2.33
C VAL A 57 -8.77 5.51 -1.18
N THR A 58 -9.71 6.42 -1.23
CA THR A 58 -9.86 7.47 -0.21
C THR A 58 -11.21 7.46 0.48
N SER A 59 -12.15 6.63 0.01
CA SER A 59 -13.51 6.58 0.56
C SER A 59 -13.55 5.90 1.93
N THR A 60 -14.21 6.57 2.85
CA THR A 60 -14.61 6.00 4.14
C THR A 60 -16.06 5.54 4.13
N ARG A 61 -16.73 5.61 2.98
CA ARG A 61 -18.17 5.33 2.85
C ARG A 61 -18.40 3.89 2.44
N SER A 62 -19.23 3.22 3.19
CA SER A 62 -19.74 1.86 2.90
C SER A 62 -20.80 1.82 1.79
N ASP A 63 -20.93 2.88 1.02
CA ASP A 63 -21.90 3.01 -0.06
C ASP A 63 -21.38 2.28 -1.29
N GLU A 64 -22.11 1.27 -1.74
CA GLU A 64 -21.75 0.39 -2.85
C GLU A 64 -21.44 1.16 -4.15
N ALA A 65 -22.15 2.25 -4.42
CA ALA A 65 -21.91 3.10 -5.58
C ALA A 65 -20.53 3.80 -5.53
N TYR A 66 -20.07 4.18 -4.33
CA TYR A 66 -18.74 4.75 -4.12
C TYR A 66 -17.65 3.70 -4.24
N GLN A 67 -17.87 2.52 -3.67
CA GLN A 67 -16.93 1.39 -3.79
C GLN A 67 -16.72 1.01 -5.26
N ILE A 68 -17.79 0.93 -6.05
CA ILE A 68 -17.70 0.69 -7.50
C ILE A 68 -16.90 1.78 -8.21
N GLY A 69 -17.11 3.06 -7.87
CA GLY A 69 -16.37 4.18 -8.46
C GLY A 69 -14.87 4.15 -8.14
N GLU A 70 -14.49 3.75 -6.94
CA GLU A 70 -13.09 3.62 -6.54
C GLU A 70 -12.42 2.38 -7.14
N MET A 71 -13.18 1.28 -7.26
CA MET A 71 -12.73 0.08 -7.97
C MET A 71 -12.40 0.35 -9.44
N VAL A 72 -13.05 1.33 -10.06
CA VAL A 72 -12.70 1.77 -11.42
C VAL A 72 -11.27 2.32 -11.46
N ILE A 73 -10.79 2.99 -10.41
CA ILE A 73 -9.40 3.47 -10.35
C ILE A 73 -8.43 2.28 -10.43
N PHE A 74 -8.67 1.20 -9.71
CA PHE A 74 -7.87 -0.02 -9.79
C PHE A 74 -8.09 -0.79 -11.11
N SER A 75 -9.24 -0.67 -11.74
CA SER A 75 -9.49 -1.25 -13.05
C SER A 75 -8.84 -0.45 -14.20
N LEU A 76 -8.64 0.85 -14.01
CA LEU A 76 -7.84 1.68 -14.92
C LEU A 76 -6.36 1.32 -14.91
N LEU A 77 -5.89 0.64 -13.87
CA LEU A 77 -4.59 -0.04 -13.84
C LEU A 77 -4.52 -1.26 -14.77
N GLY A 78 -5.60 -1.59 -15.48
CA GLY A 78 -5.73 -2.81 -16.28
C GLY A 78 -4.61 -3.09 -17.28
N ASP A 79 -3.73 -2.11 -17.53
CA ASP A 79 -2.48 -2.31 -18.25
C ASP A 79 -1.28 -2.12 -17.30
N TYR A 80 -1.04 -3.11 -16.45
CA TYR A 80 0.16 -3.16 -15.60
C TYR A 80 1.47 -3.20 -16.39
N SER A 81 1.42 -3.42 -17.71
CA SER A 81 2.62 -3.46 -18.58
C SER A 81 3.39 -2.14 -18.60
N ARG A 82 2.74 -1.05 -18.21
CA ARG A 82 3.38 0.28 -18.09
C ARG A 82 4.28 0.42 -16.86
N PHE A 83 4.20 -0.52 -15.93
CA PHE A 83 4.96 -0.45 -14.69
C PHE A 83 6.09 -1.47 -14.69
N SER A 84 7.17 -1.12 -14.03
CA SER A 84 8.32 -2.01 -13.82
C SER A 84 8.12 -2.92 -12.60
N GLY A 85 7.13 -2.62 -11.75
CA GLY A 85 6.77 -3.40 -10.58
C GLY A 85 5.58 -2.79 -9.85
N VAL A 86 5.02 -3.54 -8.93
CA VAL A 86 3.91 -3.12 -8.07
C VAL A 86 4.29 -3.33 -6.61
N ILE A 87 4.06 -2.32 -5.79
CA ILE A 87 4.10 -2.41 -4.33
C ILE A 87 2.65 -2.33 -3.86
N TYR A 88 2.20 -3.33 -3.11
CA TYR A 88 0.84 -3.43 -2.62
C TYR A 88 0.82 -3.43 -1.10
N LEU A 89 0.01 -2.52 -0.51
CA LEU A 89 -0.20 -2.40 0.92
C LEU A 89 -1.61 -2.91 1.27
N PRO A 90 -1.82 -4.23 1.34
CA PRO A 90 -3.16 -4.80 1.48
C PRO A 90 -3.84 -4.41 2.79
N ASP A 91 -3.12 -4.37 3.90
CA ASP A 91 -3.69 -4.07 5.22
C ASP A 91 -4.16 -2.62 5.37
N THR A 92 -3.83 -1.77 4.41
CA THR A 92 -4.35 -0.41 4.34
C THR A 92 -5.66 -0.30 3.58
N ILE A 93 -6.10 -1.36 2.90
CA ILE A 93 -7.28 -1.38 2.03
C ILE A 93 -8.37 -2.23 2.67
N ASP A 94 -9.62 -1.77 2.59
CA ASP A 94 -10.76 -2.50 3.13
C ASP A 94 -10.80 -3.95 2.64
N TYR A 95 -11.05 -4.87 3.58
CA TYR A 95 -10.99 -6.32 3.36
C TYR A 95 -11.86 -6.79 2.19
N SER A 96 -13.07 -6.24 2.07
CA SER A 96 -14.02 -6.62 1.01
C SER A 96 -13.52 -6.29 -0.40
N MET A 97 -12.73 -5.24 -0.55
CA MET A 97 -12.14 -4.82 -1.82
C MET A 97 -10.79 -5.53 -2.09
N ARG A 98 -10.07 -5.82 -1.02
CA ARG A 98 -8.73 -6.40 -1.07
C ARG A 98 -8.71 -7.78 -1.69
N ASP A 99 -9.54 -8.69 -1.16
CA ASP A 99 -9.42 -10.12 -1.47
C ASP A 99 -10.04 -10.54 -2.80
N THR A 100 -11.08 -9.86 -3.26
CA THR A 100 -11.81 -10.30 -4.44
C THR A 100 -11.41 -9.60 -5.74
N LEU A 101 -10.92 -8.37 -5.67
CA LEU A 101 -10.70 -7.58 -6.88
C LEU A 101 -9.25 -7.19 -7.13
N ILE A 102 -8.57 -6.73 -6.09
CA ILE A 102 -7.20 -6.23 -6.28
C ILE A 102 -6.24 -7.41 -6.34
N THR A 103 -6.32 -8.31 -5.37
CA THR A 103 -5.40 -9.45 -5.27
C THR A 103 -5.51 -10.38 -6.47
N GLU A 104 -6.72 -10.78 -6.87
CA GLU A 104 -6.91 -11.63 -8.05
C GLU A 104 -6.39 -10.99 -9.33
N LYS A 105 -6.62 -9.69 -9.52
CA LYS A 105 -6.10 -8.95 -10.67
C LYS A 105 -4.58 -8.85 -10.65
N LEU A 106 -3.97 -8.64 -9.49
CA LEU A 106 -2.51 -8.62 -9.34
C LEU A 106 -1.89 -9.98 -9.62
N ILE A 107 -2.50 -11.07 -9.11
CA ILE A 107 -2.08 -12.44 -9.41
C ILE A 107 -2.15 -12.71 -10.92
N ALA A 108 -3.28 -12.37 -11.54
CA ALA A 108 -3.45 -12.56 -12.97
C ALA A 108 -2.44 -11.76 -13.80
N ALA A 109 -2.18 -10.50 -13.44
CA ALA A 109 -1.20 -9.65 -14.09
C ALA A 109 0.22 -10.17 -13.91
N SER A 110 0.59 -10.55 -12.68
CA SER A 110 1.90 -11.12 -12.37
C SER A 110 2.19 -12.36 -13.20
N ARG A 111 1.21 -13.26 -13.33
CA ARG A 111 1.35 -14.48 -14.13
C ARG A 111 1.39 -14.21 -15.64
N LYS A 112 0.54 -13.30 -16.14
CA LYS A 112 0.37 -13.04 -17.58
C LYS A 112 1.50 -12.22 -18.16
N ILE A 113 1.90 -11.13 -17.50
CA ILE A 113 2.89 -10.17 -18.00
C ILE A 113 4.21 -10.22 -17.23
N LYS A 114 4.32 -11.11 -16.23
CA LYS A 114 5.50 -11.31 -15.38
C LYS A 114 5.98 -10.04 -14.68
N ILE A 115 5.06 -9.15 -14.32
CA ILE A 115 5.40 -7.98 -13.51
C ILE A 115 5.72 -8.41 -12.08
N PRO A 116 6.84 -7.97 -11.50
CA PRO A 116 7.12 -8.23 -10.10
C PRO A 116 6.13 -7.50 -9.20
N VAL A 117 5.55 -8.22 -8.24
CA VAL A 117 4.68 -7.68 -7.20
C VAL A 117 5.29 -8.00 -5.86
N VAL A 118 5.29 -7.03 -4.95
CA VAL A 118 5.67 -7.21 -3.54
C VAL A 118 4.58 -6.64 -2.65
N THR A 119 4.37 -7.24 -1.48
CA THR A 119 3.43 -6.74 -0.48
C THR A 119 4.16 -6.16 0.73
N ILE A 120 3.53 -5.25 1.43
CA ILE A 120 3.99 -4.73 2.72
C ILE A 120 2.87 -4.99 3.72
N ASP A 121 3.21 -5.68 4.81
CA ASP A 121 2.34 -6.05 5.93
C ASP A 121 1.08 -6.85 5.53
N GLY A 122 1.13 -7.54 4.40
CA GLY A 122 0.08 -8.45 3.97
C GLY A 122 0.67 -9.71 3.37
N ASN A 123 0.45 -10.84 4.01
CA ASN A 123 1.02 -12.11 3.59
C ASN A 123 0.12 -12.81 2.56
N TYR A 124 0.64 -12.98 1.36
CA TYR A 124 0.02 -13.72 0.27
C TYR A 124 1.04 -14.71 -0.29
N ASP A 125 0.66 -15.97 -0.43
CA ASP A 125 1.56 -17.05 -0.90
C ASP A 125 2.17 -16.76 -2.28
N GLU A 126 1.49 -15.95 -3.09
CA GLU A 126 1.93 -15.62 -4.45
C GLU A 126 2.97 -14.51 -4.53
N PHE A 127 3.13 -13.71 -3.47
CA PHE A 127 3.98 -12.52 -3.52
C PHE A 127 4.99 -12.49 -2.38
N PRO A 128 6.23 -12.06 -2.64
CA PRO A 128 7.15 -11.70 -1.56
C PRO A 128 6.54 -10.63 -0.68
N CYS A 129 6.61 -10.84 0.64
CA CYS A 129 6.08 -9.92 1.64
C CYS A 129 7.20 -9.33 2.50
N PHE A 130 7.14 -8.02 2.72
CA PHE A 130 7.91 -7.32 3.74
C PHE A 130 7.02 -7.09 4.95
N LEU A 131 7.39 -7.67 6.09
CA LEU A 131 6.68 -7.52 7.36
C LEU A 131 7.49 -6.68 8.32
N SER A 132 6.82 -5.84 9.11
CA SER A 132 7.43 -5.21 10.28
C SER A 132 7.68 -6.27 11.34
N ASP A 133 8.88 -6.28 11.93
CA ASP A 133 9.15 -7.10 13.12
C ASP A 133 8.89 -6.27 14.38
N ASP A 134 7.72 -6.44 14.94
CA ASP A 134 7.29 -5.74 16.15
C ASP A 134 7.63 -6.52 17.44
N SER A 135 8.37 -7.62 17.36
CA SER A 135 8.69 -8.49 18.49
C SER A 135 9.47 -7.74 19.58
N GLU A 136 10.54 -7.03 19.19
CA GLU A 136 11.37 -6.28 20.14
C GLU A 136 10.63 -5.11 20.80
N PRO A 137 9.89 -4.24 20.06
CA PRO A 137 9.05 -3.22 20.67
C PRO A 137 7.99 -3.75 21.62
N ILE A 138 7.32 -4.83 21.29
CA ILE A 138 6.30 -5.45 22.15
C ILE A 138 6.94 -6.03 23.42
N GLN A 139 8.06 -6.72 23.30
CA GLN A 139 8.80 -7.22 24.46
C GLN A 139 9.22 -6.09 25.37
N PHE A 140 9.76 -5.00 24.83
CA PHE A 140 10.12 -3.81 25.61
C PHE A 140 8.93 -3.25 26.39
N LEU A 141 7.74 -3.17 25.80
CA LEU A 141 6.53 -2.72 26.46
C LEU A 141 6.12 -3.65 27.62
N VAL A 142 6.15 -4.96 27.39
CA VAL A 142 5.84 -5.96 28.42
C VAL A 142 6.83 -5.89 29.57
N ASP A 143 8.11 -5.78 29.28
CA ASP A 143 9.17 -5.65 30.31
C ASP A 143 9.02 -4.35 31.11
N HIS A 144 8.69 -3.25 30.44
CA HIS A 144 8.41 -1.98 31.11
C HIS A 144 7.21 -2.06 32.07
N LEU A 145 6.12 -2.69 31.65
CA LEU A 145 4.94 -2.87 32.49
C LEU A 145 5.24 -3.81 33.68
N SER A 146 5.93 -4.91 33.45
CA SER A 146 6.21 -5.89 34.49
C SER A 146 7.31 -5.45 35.46
N ALA A 147 8.46 -5.04 34.96
CA ALA A 147 9.61 -4.66 35.79
C ALA A 147 9.52 -3.20 36.30
N GLY A 148 9.05 -2.27 35.47
CA GLY A 148 8.96 -0.85 35.81
C GLY A 148 7.73 -0.49 36.67
N HIS A 149 6.60 -1.15 36.44
CA HIS A 149 5.33 -0.87 37.11
C HIS A 149 4.81 -2.04 37.99
N GLY A 150 5.50 -3.17 38.02
CA GLY A 150 5.13 -4.32 38.83
C GLY A 150 3.83 -5.00 38.41
N CYS A 151 3.39 -4.80 37.17
CA CYS A 151 2.19 -5.45 36.64
C CYS A 151 2.41 -6.96 36.56
N LYS A 152 1.52 -7.73 37.20
CA LYS A 152 1.58 -9.20 37.20
C LYS A 152 0.68 -9.80 36.13
N ASP A 153 -0.40 -9.13 35.79
CA ASP A 153 -1.38 -9.53 34.82
C ASP A 153 -1.43 -8.49 33.70
N ILE A 154 -1.11 -8.88 32.49
CA ILE A 154 -1.11 -8.02 31.30
C ILE A 154 -2.09 -8.63 30.30
N ALA A 155 -3.11 -7.85 29.91
CA ALA A 155 -4.08 -8.24 28.90
C ALA A 155 -3.65 -7.68 27.53
N PHE A 156 -3.64 -8.54 26.53
CA PHE A 156 -3.47 -8.14 25.13
C PHE A 156 -4.84 -8.09 24.48
N VAL A 157 -5.22 -6.93 23.95
CA VAL A 157 -6.51 -6.75 23.28
C VAL A 157 -6.25 -6.69 21.77
N THR A 158 -6.85 -7.61 21.01
CA THR A 158 -6.78 -7.71 19.54
C THR A 158 -8.07 -7.25 18.91
#